data_be4d63655c0be4d083ebd88ebfb0249e
#
_entry.id   be4d63655c0be4d083ebd88ebfb0249e
#
_cell.length_a   1.000
_cell.length_b   1.000
_cell.length_c   1.000
_cell.angle_alpha   90.00
_cell.angle_beta   90.00
_cell.angle_gamma   90.00
#
_symmetry.space_group_name_H-M   'P 1'
#
loop_
_entity.id
_entity.type
_entity.pdbx_description
1 polymer ?
#
loop_
_entity_poly.entity_id
_entity_poly.type
_entity_poly.pdbx_seq_one_letter_code
_entity_poly.pdbx_strand_id
1 'polypeptide(L)'
;MKRDILIFPKFKNLNLIQDIRKKYDRLANLVPPHITLVFPFTDIISTEELSKKIQETLKDFTKFNITFKGVTMSNDNYIFLNCLEGYDEIISLHDMLYKNVLPKHLNKKIKYTPHITLGQSDTLGYLRDFNFEFKCEVDELVIEGIGENEESIILDTIKLK
;
A
#
# COMPACT_ATOMS: atom_id res chain seq x y z
N MET A 1 6.01 -12.37 -14.06
CA MET A 1 4.89 -11.70 -13.38
C MET A 1 5.41 -10.49 -12.61
N LYS A 2 4.77 -9.35 -12.76
CA LYS A 2 5.04 -8.21 -11.88
C LYS A 2 4.55 -8.51 -10.48
N ARG A 3 5.31 -8.07 -9.50
CA ARG A 3 4.97 -8.19 -8.07
C ARG A 3 5.12 -6.84 -7.40
N ASP A 4 4.44 -6.66 -6.31
CA ASP A 4 4.62 -5.54 -5.39
C ASP A 4 4.49 -6.02 -3.95
N ILE A 5 4.72 -5.13 -3.00
CA ILE A 5 4.58 -5.44 -1.57
C ILE A 5 3.63 -4.41 -0.97
N LEU A 6 2.56 -4.91 -0.39
CA LEU A 6 1.42 -4.11 0.04
C LEU A 6 1.06 -4.39 1.50
N ILE A 7 0.32 -3.46 2.08
CA ILE A 7 -0.49 -3.68 3.27
C ILE A 7 -1.96 -3.58 2.84
N PHE A 8 -2.76 -4.60 3.15
CA PHE A 8 -4.22 -4.53 3.06
C PHE A 8 -4.76 -4.17 4.44
N PRO A 9 -5.14 -2.90 4.69
CA PRO A 9 -5.57 -2.47 6.01
C PRO A 9 -6.92 -3.08 6.40
N LYS A 10 -7.04 -3.49 7.65
CA LYS A 10 -8.22 -4.17 8.18
C LYS A 10 -9.13 -3.18 8.92
N PHE A 11 -9.46 -2.08 8.27
CA PHE A 11 -10.38 -1.08 8.83
C PHE A 11 -11.79 -1.63 8.95
N LYS A 12 -12.47 -1.37 10.06
CA LYS A 12 -13.88 -1.77 10.25
C LYS A 12 -14.82 -1.05 9.26
N ASN A 13 -14.50 0.18 8.90
CA ASN A 13 -15.26 1.01 7.97
C ASN A 13 -14.65 1.06 6.57
N LEU A 14 -13.98 -0.01 6.14
CA LEU A 14 -13.33 -0.11 4.84
C LEU A 14 -14.29 0.13 3.67
N ASN A 15 -15.58 -0.19 3.86
CA ASN A 15 -16.61 0.01 2.85
C ASN A 15 -16.73 1.48 2.41
N LEU A 16 -16.45 2.45 3.29
CA LEU A 16 -16.48 3.87 2.93
C LEU A 16 -15.38 4.21 1.91
N ILE A 17 -14.21 3.60 2.04
CA ILE A 17 -13.11 3.72 1.07
C ILE A 17 -13.49 3.06 -0.24
N GLN A 18 -14.02 1.85 -0.18
CA GLN A 18 -14.37 1.09 -1.37
C GLN A 18 -15.50 1.74 -2.18
N ASP A 19 -16.47 2.37 -1.51
CA ASP A 19 -17.54 3.09 -2.18
C ASP A 19 -16.99 4.27 -3.01
N ILE A 20 -15.99 4.97 -2.50
CA ILE A 20 -15.31 6.04 -3.24
C ILE A 20 -14.53 5.43 -4.41
N ARG A 21 -13.77 4.37 -4.18
CA ARG A 21 -12.97 3.72 -5.22
C ARG A 21 -13.83 3.21 -6.38
N LYS A 22 -15.02 2.70 -6.11
CA LYS A 22 -15.94 2.27 -7.18
C LYS A 22 -16.32 3.39 -8.13
N LYS A 23 -16.27 4.65 -7.68
CA LYS A 23 -16.57 5.81 -8.53
C LYS A 23 -15.35 6.34 -9.27
N TYR A 24 -14.16 6.26 -8.67
CA TYR A 24 -12.98 6.99 -9.15
C TYR A 24 -11.79 6.11 -9.51
N ASP A 25 -11.78 4.85 -9.09
CA ASP A 25 -10.65 3.95 -9.27
C ASP A 25 -11.02 2.80 -10.21
N ARG A 26 -10.40 2.77 -11.39
CA ARG A 26 -10.62 1.69 -12.35
C ARG A 26 -10.22 0.32 -11.82
N LEU A 27 -9.36 0.27 -10.79
CA LEU A 27 -8.89 -0.96 -10.17
C LEU A 27 -9.75 -1.40 -8.96
N ALA A 28 -10.83 -0.69 -8.66
CA ALA A 28 -11.64 -0.93 -7.45
C ALA A 28 -12.11 -2.38 -7.30
N ASN A 29 -12.48 -3.03 -8.42
CA ASN A 29 -12.96 -4.42 -8.40
C ASN A 29 -11.83 -5.44 -8.63
N LEU A 30 -10.60 -5.01 -8.85
CA LEU A 30 -9.46 -5.86 -9.17
C LEU A 30 -8.50 -6.00 -7.98
N VAL A 31 -8.34 -4.94 -7.20
CA VAL A 31 -7.44 -4.88 -6.05
C VAL A 31 -8.17 -4.26 -4.87
N PRO A 32 -8.15 -4.87 -3.67
CA PRO A 32 -8.69 -4.23 -2.47
C PRO A 32 -7.97 -2.92 -2.12
N PRO A 33 -8.57 -2.05 -1.27
CA PRO A 33 -7.86 -0.88 -0.75
C PRO A 33 -6.52 -1.28 -0.13
N HIS A 34 -5.46 -0.55 -0.46
CA HIS A 34 -4.11 -0.95 -0.08
C HIS A 34 -3.16 0.21 0.12
N ILE A 35 -2.11 -0.05 0.88
CA ILE A 35 -0.97 0.83 1.07
C ILE A 35 0.21 0.18 0.35
N THR A 36 0.78 0.83 -0.64
CA THR A 36 1.92 0.30 -1.38
C THR A 36 3.21 0.59 -0.61
N LEU A 37 3.98 -0.45 -0.31
CA LEU A 37 5.31 -0.35 0.28
C LEU A 37 6.40 -0.42 -0.77
N VAL A 38 6.30 -1.36 -1.68
CA VAL A 38 7.21 -1.50 -2.83
C VAL A 38 6.36 -1.49 -4.08
N PHE A 39 6.68 -0.56 -4.99
CA PHE A 39 5.97 -0.42 -6.26
C PHE A 39 6.20 -1.62 -7.18
N PRO A 40 5.30 -1.85 -8.13
CA PRO A 40 5.42 -2.99 -9.05
C PRO A 40 6.80 -3.11 -9.68
N PHE A 41 7.36 -4.30 -9.63
CA PHE A 41 8.70 -4.62 -10.15
C PHE A 41 8.72 -5.99 -10.83
N THR A 42 9.69 -6.18 -11.72
CA THR A 42 10.00 -7.47 -12.33
C THR A 42 11.41 -7.88 -11.93
N ASP A 43 11.56 -9.11 -11.41
CA ASP A 43 12.84 -9.65 -10.97
C ASP A 43 12.84 -11.17 -11.15
N ILE A 44 14.03 -11.75 -11.25
CA ILE A 44 14.23 -13.20 -11.34
C ILE A 44 14.13 -13.91 -9.99
N ILE A 45 14.20 -13.16 -8.88
CA ILE A 45 14.09 -13.74 -7.54
C ILE A 45 12.76 -14.49 -7.39
N SER A 46 12.80 -15.70 -6.87
CA SER A 46 11.55 -16.46 -6.63
C SER A 46 10.76 -15.83 -5.49
N THR A 47 9.45 -16.07 -5.47
CA THR A 47 8.59 -15.59 -4.37
C THR A 47 9.04 -16.19 -3.03
N GLU A 48 9.43 -17.44 -3.00
CA GLU A 48 9.95 -18.09 -1.79
C GLU A 48 11.20 -17.39 -1.26
N GLU A 49 12.17 -17.12 -2.12
CA GLU A 49 13.40 -16.42 -1.73
C GLU A 49 13.10 -14.99 -1.29
N LEU A 50 12.23 -14.28 -2.01
CA LEU A 50 11.80 -12.95 -1.66
C LEU A 50 11.16 -12.93 -0.27
N SER A 51 10.26 -13.86 -0.01
CA SER A 51 9.59 -14.00 1.29
C SER A 51 10.59 -14.20 2.43
N LYS A 52 11.56 -15.10 2.24
CA LYS A 52 12.62 -15.35 3.25
C LYS A 52 13.44 -14.10 3.53
N LYS A 53 13.82 -13.35 2.50
CA LYS A 53 14.58 -12.10 2.68
C LYS A 53 13.77 -11.03 3.42
N ILE A 54 12.49 -10.93 3.13
CA ILE A 54 11.61 -10.01 3.84
C ILE A 54 11.47 -10.42 5.30
N GLN A 55 11.20 -11.69 5.57
CA GLN A 55 11.07 -12.21 6.93
C GLN A 55 12.34 -11.94 7.75
N GLU A 56 13.51 -12.19 7.19
CA GLU A 56 14.78 -11.93 7.87
C GLU A 56 15.00 -10.43 8.13
N THR A 57 14.70 -9.60 7.14
CA THR A 57 14.83 -8.14 7.26
C THR A 57 13.92 -7.57 8.34
N LEU A 58 12.71 -8.10 8.47
CA LEU A 58 11.67 -7.59 9.36
C LEU A 58 11.50 -8.39 10.65
N LYS A 59 12.39 -9.32 10.94
CA LYS A 59 12.25 -10.25 12.10
C LYS A 59 11.98 -9.57 13.44
N ASP A 60 12.48 -8.35 13.63
CA ASP A 60 12.30 -7.57 14.85
C ASP A 60 11.29 -6.43 14.68
N PHE A 61 10.64 -6.33 13.53
CA PHE A 61 9.65 -5.30 13.30
C PHE A 61 8.32 -5.72 13.90
N THR A 62 7.82 -4.93 14.85
CA THR A 62 6.59 -5.25 15.57
C THR A 62 5.36 -4.70 14.87
N LYS A 63 4.20 -5.28 15.18
CA LYS A 63 2.90 -4.74 14.81
C LYS A 63 2.78 -3.30 15.27
N PHE A 64 2.00 -2.51 14.52
CA PHE A 64 1.80 -1.09 14.85
C PHE A 64 0.42 -0.61 14.42
N ASN A 65 -0.03 0.47 15.05
CA ASN A 65 -1.32 1.07 14.72
C ASN A 65 -1.18 2.10 13.61
N ILE A 66 -2.18 2.17 12.76
CA ILE A 66 -2.29 3.20 11.72
C ILE A 66 -3.60 3.96 11.86
N THR A 67 -3.55 5.22 11.49
CA THR A 67 -4.72 6.08 11.34
C THR A 67 -4.60 6.79 10.00
N PHE A 68 -5.66 6.68 9.18
CA PHE A 68 -5.77 7.39 7.91
C PHE A 68 -6.93 8.36 7.99
N LYS A 69 -6.72 9.60 7.56
CA LYS A 69 -7.73 10.66 7.55
C LYS A 69 -7.27 11.80 6.65
N GLY A 70 -8.22 12.40 5.95
CA GLY A 70 -7.95 13.54 5.09
C GLY A 70 -7.60 13.13 3.66
N VAL A 71 -8.16 13.87 2.72
CA VAL A 71 -8.03 13.60 1.29
C VAL A 71 -7.30 14.74 0.62
N THR A 72 -6.31 14.40 -0.21
CA THR A 72 -5.57 15.35 -1.03
C THR A 72 -5.46 14.83 -2.45
N MET A 73 -5.06 15.70 -3.37
CA MET A 73 -4.86 15.36 -4.76
C MET A 73 -3.39 15.52 -5.12
N SER A 74 -2.85 14.52 -5.84
CA SER A 74 -1.50 14.59 -6.39
C SER A 74 -1.47 15.44 -7.65
N ASN A 75 -0.25 15.76 -8.13
CA ASN A 75 -0.06 16.50 -9.38
C ASN A 75 -0.58 15.74 -10.61
N ASP A 76 -0.69 14.42 -10.51
CA ASP A 76 -1.18 13.54 -11.58
C ASP A 76 -2.68 13.25 -11.45
N ASN A 77 -3.40 14.04 -10.68
CA ASN A 77 -4.85 13.91 -10.44
C ASN A 77 -5.26 12.61 -9.72
N TYR A 78 -4.34 11.97 -9.01
CA TYR A 78 -4.68 10.89 -8.10
C TYR A 78 -5.23 11.45 -6.79
N ILE A 79 -6.27 10.82 -6.28
CA ILE A 79 -6.88 11.17 -5.00
C ILE A 79 -6.30 10.26 -3.94
N PHE A 80 -5.70 10.84 -2.90
CA PHE A 80 -5.03 10.12 -1.82
C PHE A 80 -5.78 10.30 -0.49
N LEU A 81 -6.01 9.19 0.20
CA LEU A 81 -6.34 9.19 1.62
C LEU A 81 -5.01 9.14 2.39
N ASN A 82 -4.80 10.09 3.28
CA ASN A 82 -3.50 10.34 3.90
C ASN A 82 -3.32 9.61 5.23
N CYS A 83 -2.08 9.21 5.49
CA CYS A 83 -1.69 8.57 6.75
C CYS A 83 -1.36 9.63 7.81
N LEU A 84 -1.86 9.43 9.04
CA LEU A 84 -1.50 10.17 10.24
C LEU A 84 -0.64 9.29 11.16
N GLU A 85 -1.28 8.59 12.10
CA GLU A 85 -0.57 7.63 12.97
C GLU A 85 -0.02 6.47 12.13
N GLY A 86 1.19 6.04 12.43
CA GLY A 86 1.85 4.95 11.71
C GLY A 86 2.65 5.40 10.50
N TYR A 87 2.68 6.71 10.23
CA TYR A 87 3.40 7.30 9.10
C TYR A 87 4.88 6.90 9.10
N ASP A 88 5.57 7.07 10.23
CA ASP A 88 7.00 6.77 10.33
C ASP A 88 7.27 5.27 10.22
N GLU A 89 6.41 4.43 10.78
CA GLU A 89 6.52 2.98 10.69
C GLU A 89 6.37 2.50 9.24
N ILE A 90 5.42 3.05 8.49
CA ILE A 90 5.24 2.73 7.07
C ILE A 90 6.47 3.16 6.25
N ILE A 91 6.99 4.37 6.51
CA ILE A 91 8.24 4.85 5.87
C ILE A 91 9.39 3.89 6.19
N SER A 92 9.52 3.48 7.45
CA SER A 92 10.55 2.53 7.86
C SER A 92 10.45 1.20 7.11
N LEU A 93 9.25 0.64 6.99
CA LEU A 93 9.03 -0.59 6.22
C LEU A 93 9.45 -0.42 4.76
N HIS A 94 9.01 0.66 4.12
CA HIS A 94 9.39 1.00 2.76
C HIS A 94 10.92 1.05 2.61
N ASP A 95 11.58 1.81 3.46
CA ASP A 95 13.03 2.00 3.40
C ASP A 95 13.80 0.70 3.62
N MET A 96 13.40 -0.10 4.61
CA MET A 96 14.04 -1.39 4.92
C MET A 96 13.89 -2.37 3.77
N LEU A 97 12.70 -2.46 3.17
CA LEU A 97 12.43 -3.36 2.06
C LEU A 97 13.28 -3.01 0.83
N TYR A 98 13.36 -1.74 0.47
CA TYR A 98 14.20 -1.33 -0.66
C TYR A 98 15.68 -1.48 -0.33
N LYS A 99 16.12 -1.01 0.83
CA LYS A 99 17.55 -1.04 1.20
C LYS A 99 18.11 -2.46 1.28
N ASN A 100 17.37 -3.38 1.89
CA ASN A 100 17.90 -4.70 2.24
C ASN A 100 17.44 -5.83 1.31
N VAL A 101 16.34 -5.64 0.59
CA VAL A 101 15.73 -6.71 -0.22
C VAL A 101 15.75 -6.38 -1.70
N LEU A 102 15.35 -5.17 -2.09
CA LEU A 102 15.12 -4.78 -3.48
C LEU A 102 15.82 -3.46 -3.86
N PRO A 103 17.13 -3.29 -3.55
CA PRO A 103 17.80 -1.98 -3.74
C PRO A 103 17.83 -1.50 -5.20
N LYS A 104 17.91 -2.40 -6.17
CA LYS A 104 17.93 -2.02 -7.60
C LYS A 104 16.60 -1.51 -8.12
N HIS A 105 15.53 -1.70 -7.38
CA HIS A 105 14.19 -1.27 -7.80
C HIS A 105 13.78 0.08 -7.21
N LEU A 106 14.60 0.68 -6.36
CA LEU A 106 14.31 1.99 -5.77
C LEU A 106 14.43 3.09 -6.81
N ASN A 107 13.35 3.84 -7.00
CA ASN A 107 13.36 5.06 -7.81
C ASN A 107 13.60 6.27 -6.88
N LYS A 108 14.83 6.77 -6.88
CA LYS A 108 15.25 7.90 -6.02
C LYS A 108 14.62 9.24 -6.40
N LYS A 109 13.95 9.32 -7.56
CA LYS A 109 13.27 10.53 -8.03
C LYS A 109 11.89 10.68 -7.41
N ILE A 110 11.33 9.61 -6.85
CA ILE A 110 10.01 9.62 -6.21
C ILE A 110 10.20 9.77 -4.71
N LYS A 111 9.57 10.81 -4.14
CA LYS A 111 9.46 10.94 -2.69
C LYS A 111 8.30 10.06 -2.23
N TYR A 112 8.60 9.04 -1.44
CA TYR A 112 7.57 8.14 -0.93
C TYR A 112 6.71 8.83 0.13
N THR A 113 5.40 8.74 -0.02
CA THR A 113 4.43 9.25 0.94
C THR A 113 3.39 8.16 1.19
N PRO A 114 3.23 7.70 2.44
CA PRO A 114 2.21 6.70 2.77
C PRO A 114 0.80 7.21 2.48
N HIS A 115 0.05 6.47 1.67
CA HIS A 115 -1.32 6.81 1.31
C HIS A 115 -2.09 5.58 0.83
N ILE A 116 -3.40 5.74 0.77
CA ILE A 116 -4.29 4.81 0.04
C ILE A 116 -4.84 5.58 -1.15
N THR A 117 -4.67 5.04 -2.35
CA THR A 117 -5.23 5.65 -3.55
C THR A 117 -6.72 5.41 -3.61
N LEU A 118 -7.50 6.49 -3.75
CA LEU A 118 -8.96 6.43 -3.90
C LEU A 118 -9.38 6.43 -5.37
N GLY A 119 -8.50 6.81 -6.28
CA GLY A 119 -8.72 6.87 -7.71
C GLY A 119 -8.14 8.11 -8.37
N GLN A 120 -8.70 8.48 -9.51
CA GLN A 120 -8.31 9.67 -10.27
C GLN A 120 -9.52 10.54 -10.55
N SER A 121 -9.34 11.86 -10.49
CA SER A 121 -10.35 12.86 -10.86
C SER A 121 -9.66 14.19 -11.11
N ASP A 122 -10.30 15.04 -11.92
CA ASP A 122 -9.81 16.40 -12.16
C ASP A 122 -10.04 17.33 -10.97
N THR A 123 -10.92 16.96 -10.05
CA THR A 123 -11.28 17.76 -8.87
C THR A 123 -11.66 16.85 -7.72
N LEU A 124 -11.46 17.32 -6.49
CA LEU A 124 -11.87 16.61 -5.28
C LEU A 124 -13.41 16.57 -5.13
N GLY A 125 -14.11 17.62 -5.60
CA GLY A 125 -15.55 17.68 -5.43
C GLY A 125 -15.94 17.56 -3.95
N TYR A 126 -16.94 16.71 -3.65
CA TYR A 126 -17.40 16.48 -2.28
C TYR A 126 -16.36 15.79 -1.38
N LEU A 127 -15.34 15.17 -1.96
CA LEU A 127 -14.27 14.52 -1.18
C LEU A 127 -13.42 15.54 -0.42
N ARG A 128 -13.49 16.80 -0.77
CA ARG A 128 -12.80 17.89 -0.05
C ARG A 128 -13.20 17.93 1.43
N ASP A 129 -14.45 17.61 1.73
CA ASP A 129 -15.00 17.59 3.08
C ASP A 129 -15.06 16.19 3.70
N PHE A 130 -14.52 15.18 3.00
CA PHE A 130 -14.44 13.82 3.50
C PHE A 130 -13.42 13.76 4.65
N ASN A 131 -13.92 13.52 5.86
CA ASN A 131 -13.10 13.56 7.07
C ASN A 131 -13.28 12.34 7.98
N PHE A 132 -13.77 11.24 7.44
CA PHE A 132 -13.86 9.99 8.19
C PHE A 132 -12.48 9.50 8.58
N GLU A 133 -12.40 8.92 9.77
CA GLU A 133 -11.17 8.39 10.33
C GLU A 133 -11.15 6.86 10.22
N PHE A 134 -10.02 6.32 9.79
CA PHE A 134 -9.82 4.87 9.60
C PHE A 134 -8.66 4.43 10.48
N LYS A 135 -8.93 3.47 11.38
CA LYS A 135 -7.93 2.96 12.33
C LYS A 135 -7.88 1.45 12.31
N CYS A 136 -6.69 0.91 12.32
CA CYS A 136 -6.46 -0.51 12.57
C CYS A 136 -5.01 -0.77 12.98
N GLU A 137 -4.74 -2.01 13.40
CA GLU A 137 -3.39 -2.49 13.61
C GLU A 137 -2.88 -3.14 12.31
N VAL A 138 -1.63 -2.87 11.95
CA VAL A 138 -0.92 -3.56 10.87
C VAL A 138 -0.17 -4.73 11.48
N ASP A 139 -0.52 -5.95 11.09
CA ASP A 139 0.08 -7.18 11.60
C ASP A 139 0.73 -8.03 10.51
N GLU A 140 0.63 -7.63 9.26
CA GLU A 140 1.16 -8.40 8.14
C GLU A 140 1.38 -7.56 6.89
N LEU A 141 2.28 -8.03 6.04
CA LEU A 141 2.51 -7.54 4.69
C LEU A 141 2.14 -8.63 3.69
N VAL A 142 1.86 -8.23 2.47
CA VAL A 142 1.52 -9.16 1.39
C VAL A 142 2.49 -8.98 0.24
N ILE A 143 3.00 -10.08 -0.29
CA ILE A 143 3.62 -10.11 -1.63
C ILE A 143 2.49 -10.38 -2.61
N GLU A 144 2.20 -9.40 -3.45
CA GLU A 144 1.15 -9.50 -4.46
C GLU A 144 1.76 -9.75 -5.83
N GLY A 145 1.13 -10.64 -6.58
CA GLY A 145 1.35 -10.77 -8.02
C GLY A 145 0.25 -10.00 -8.76
N ILE A 146 0.63 -9.32 -9.82
CA ILE A 146 -0.30 -8.59 -10.68
C ILE A 146 -0.62 -9.48 -11.87
N GLY A 147 -1.88 -9.91 -11.99
CA GLY A 147 -2.34 -10.79 -13.05
C GLY A 147 -2.42 -10.10 -14.41
N GLU A 148 -2.73 -10.85 -15.46
CA GLU A 148 -2.80 -10.35 -16.83
C GLU A 148 -3.87 -9.25 -17.00
N ASN A 149 -4.95 -9.31 -16.22
CA ASN A 149 -6.01 -8.32 -16.20
C ASN A 149 -5.87 -7.32 -15.03
N GLU A 150 -4.66 -7.18 -14.51
CA GLU A 150 -4.32 -6.32 -13.36
C GLU A 150 -4.99 -6.75 -12.05
N GLU A 151 -5.51 -7.97 -11.98
CA GLU A 151 -6.12 -8.50 -10.76
C GLU A 151 -5.07 -8.84 -9.71
N SER A 152 -5.43 -8.62 -8.46
CA SER A 152 -4.59 -8.94 -7.30
C SER A 152 -4.52 -10.45 -7.06
N ILE A 153 -3.30 -10.97 -6.97
CA ILE A 153 -3.03 -12.37 -6.64
C ILE A 153 -2.11 -12.38 -5.41
N ILE A 154 -2.60 -12.87 -4.28
CA ILE A 154 -1.78 -12.98 -3.08
C ILE A 154 -0.82 -14.16 -3.24
N LEU A 155 0.49 -13.87 -3.32
CA LEU A 155 1.52 -14.90 -3.48
C LEU A 155 2.04 -15.39 -2.13
N ASP A 156 2.18 -14.51 -1.16
CA ASP A 156 2.58 -14.86 0.21
C ASP A 156 2.19 -13.74 1.18
N THR A 157 2.13 -14.09 2.45
CA THR A 157 1.82 -13.17 3.55
C THR A 157 2.91 -13.27 4.60
N ILE A 158 3.50 -12.13 5.00
CA ILE A 158 4.56 -12.05 6.00
C ILE A 158 3.98 -11.43 7.27
N LYS A 159 3.98 -12.20 8.36
CA LYS A 159 3.50 -11.72 9.66
C LYS A 159 4.55 -10.87 10.35
N LEU A 160 4.12 -9.77 10.96
CA LEU A 160 4.94 -8.98 11.87
C LEU A 160 4.91 -9.59 13.28
N LYS A 161 5.92 -9.27 14.05
CA LYS A 161 6.09 -9.82 15.41
C LYS A 161 5.07 -9.25 16.42
#